data_00715e0a3d62fed3cffb6a064162b1c6
#
_entry.id   00715e0a3d62fed3cffb6a064162b1c6
#
_cell.length_a   1.000
_cell.length_b   1.000
_cell.length_c   1.000
_cell.angle_alpha   90.00
_cell.angle_beta   90.00
_cell.angle_gamma   90.00
#
_symmetry.space_group_name_H-M   'P 1'
#
loop_
_entity.id
_entity.type
_entity.pdbx_description
1 polymer ?
#
loop_
_entity_poly.entity_id
_entity_poly.type
_entity_poly.pdbx_seq_one_letter_code
_entity_poly.pdbx_strand_id
1 'polypeptide(L)'
;RERRRREAQEREARAAVLRPLKREVEQIEADAAKLEEEKRGLERELGDPALYSDFARARPRQARLREVEGKLAPLYARWEALQEELEKLA
;
A
#
# COMPACT_ATOMS: atom_id res chain seq x y z
N ARG A 1 4.94 -16.35 40.07
CA ARG A 1 4.94 -14.89 39.94
C ARG A 1 6.01 -14.38 38.98
N GLU A 2 7.21 -14.78 39.19
CA GLU A 2 8.37 -14.45 38.35
C GLU A 2 8.16 -14.90 36.91
N ARG A 3 7.67 -16.11 36.72
CA ARG A 3 7.41 -16.68 35.42
C ARG A 3 6.34 -15.89 34.65
N ARG A 4 5.23 -15.53 35.31
CA ARG A 4 4.16 -14.73 34.70
C ARG A 4 4.64 -13.35 34.29
N ARG A 5 5.49 -12.74 35.12
CA ARG A 5 6.08 -11.42 34.84
C ARG A 5 6.97 -11.47 33.63
N ARG A 6 7.84 -12.49 33.50
CA ARG A 6 8.72 -12.66 32.36
C ARG A 6 7.93 -12.91 31.08
N GLU A 7 6.92 -13.77 31.14
CA GLU A 7 6.04 -14.03 29.99
C GLU A 7 5.33 -12.77 29.52
N ALA A 8 4.83 -11.96 30.46
CA ALA A 8 4.18 -10.69 30.15
C ALA A 8 5.15 -9.70 29.49
N GLN A 9 6.38 -9.60 29.99
CA GLN A 9 7.43 -8.74 29.43
C GLN A 9 7.82 -9.20 28.05
N GLU A 10 7.95 -10.50 27.81
CA GLU A 10 8.26 -11.07 26.51
C GLU A 10 7.16 -10.79 25.48
N ARG A 11 5.90 -10.96 25.90
CA ARG A 11 4.75 -10.62 25.02
C ARG A 11 4.75 -9.15 24.65
N GLU A 12 4.99 -8.28 25.63
CA GLU A 12 5.02 -6.82 25.36
C GLU A 12 6.20 -6.45 24.47
N ALA A 13 7.36 -7.07 24.69
CA ALA A 13 8.53 -6.84 23.83
C ALA A 13 8.24 -7.24 22.38
N ARG A 14 7.60 -8.39 22.15
CA ARG A 14 7.19 -8.82 20.82
C ARG A 14 6.17 -7.87 20.20
N ALA A 15 5.16 -7.49 20.99
CA ALA A 15 4.14 -6.55 20.54
C ALA A 15 4.73 -5.19 20.15
N ALA A 16 5.72 -4.72 20.93
CA ALA A 16 6.41 -3.45 20.65
C ALA A 16 7.15 -3.48 19.31
N VAL A 17 7.72 -4.63 18.92
CA VAL A 17 8.37 -4.81 17.61
C VAL A 17 7.32 -4.89 16.49
N LEU A 18 6.23 -5.61 16.70
CA LEU A 18 5.21 -5.86 15.68
C LEU A 18 4.35 -4.62 15.38
N ARG A 19 4.03 -3.80 16.39
CA ARG A 19 3.14 -2.65 16.22
C ARG A 19 3.56 -1.68 15.09
N PRO A 20 4.82 -1.21 15.04
CA PRO A 20 5.21 -0.29 13.97
C PRO A 20 5.16 -0.93 12.58
N LEU A 21 5.47 -2.22 12.47
CA LEU A 21 5.38 -2.95 11.20
C LEU A 21 3.93 -3.07 10.74
N LYS A 22 3.02 -3.40 11.64
CA LYS A 22 1.58 -3.49 11.35
C LYS A 22 1.01 -2.12 10.95
N ARG A 23 1.44 -1.04 11.61
CA ARG A 23 1.02 0.31 11.25
C ARG A 23 1.49 0.69 9.85
N GLU A 24 2.72 0.33 9.51
CA GLU A 24 3.24 0.59 8.18
C GLU A 24 2.44 -0.17 7.12
N VAL A 25 2.10 -1.43 7.37
CA VAL A 25 1.24 -2.22 6.48
C VAL A 25 -0.11 -1.52 6.27
N GLU A 26 -0.75 -1.09 7.34
CA GLU A 26 -2.04 -0.40 7.27
C GLU A 26 -1.95 0.90 6.46
N GLN A 27 -0.88 1.67 6.65
CA GLN A 27 -0.68 2.91 5.91
C GLN A 27 -0.47 2.64 4.41
N ILE A 28 0.34 1.64 4.08
CA ILE A 28 0.55 1.23 2.69
C ILE A 28 -0.76 0.80 2.05
N GLU A 29 -1.55 -0.02 2.74
CA GLU A 29 -2.85 -0.48 2.24
C GLU A 29 -3.80 0.69 2.00
N ALA A 30 -3.83 1.68 2.89
CA ALA A 30 -4.65 2.88 2.72
C ALA A 30 -4.19 3.72 1.52
N ASP A 31 -2.87 3.93 1.39
CA ASP A 31 -2.30 4.70 0.27
C ASP A 31 -2.52 3.98 -1.06
N ALA A 32 -2.31 2.67 -1.09
CA ALA A 32 -2.52 1.86 -2.28
C ALA A 32 -4.00 1.87 -2.71
N ALA A 33 -4.93 1.80 -1.75
CA ALA A 33 -6.36 1.84 -2.04
C ALA A 33 -6.77 3.13 -2.75
N LYS A 34 -6.23 4.27 -2.31
CA LYS A 34 -6.49 5.57 -2.94
C LYS A 34 -5.94 5.63 -4.36
N LEU A 35 -4.71 5.14 -4.55
CA LEU A 35 -4.08 5.11 -5.87
C LEU A 35 -4.80 4.15 -6.81
N GLU A 36 -5.24 3.00 -6.33
CA GLU A 36 -6.03 2.04 -7.11
C GLU A 36 -7.36 2.64 -7.55
N GLU A 37 -8.03 3.40 -6.69
CA GLU A 37 -9.29 4.07 -7.05
C GLU A 37 -9.05 5.13 -8.11
N GLU A 38 -7.99 5.92 -7.98
CA GLU A 38 -7.60 6.91 -8.99
C GLU A 38 -7.29 6.22 -10.32
N LYS A 39 -6.55 5.12 -10.28
CA LYS A 39 -6.23 4.32 -11.46
C LYS A 39 -7.49 3.86 -12.18
N ARG A 40 -8.45 3.28 -11.45
CA ARG A 40 -9.73 2.84 -12.03
C ARG A 40 -10.48 3.99 -12.70
N GLY A 41 -10.50 5.16 -12.06
CA GLY A 41 -11.13 6.36 -12.62
C GLY A 41 -10.49 6.80 -13.93
N LEU A 42 -9.16 6.85 -13.97
CA LEU A 42 -8.40 7.22 -15.15
C LEU A 42 -8.61 6.20 -16.29
N GLU A 43 -8.60 4.92 -15.96
CA GLU A 43 -8.85 3.86 -16.94
C GLU A 43 -10.26 3.94 -17.53
N ARG A 44 -11.27 4.25 -16.69
CA ARG A 44 -12.64 4.47 -17.17
C ARG A 44 -12.71 5.66 -18.14
N GLU A 45 -12.09 6.78 -17.77
CA GLU A 45 -12.08 7.98 -18.61
C GLU A 45 -11.38 7.72 -19.95
N LEU A 46 -10.22 7.07 -19.91
CA LEU A 46 -9.45 6.74 -21.10
C LEU A 46 -10.11 5.64 -21.96
N GLY A 47 -11.04 4.90 -21.38
CA GLY A 47 -11.85 3.92 -22.07
C GLY A 47 -12.97 4.54 -22.92
N ASP A 48 -13.26 5.82 -22.70
CA ASP A 48 -14.23 6.57 -23.52
C ASP A 48 -13.55 7.02 -24.82
N PRO A 49 -14.00 6.53 -25.99
CA PRO A 49 -13.39 6.90 -27.28
C PRO A 49 -13.40 8.40 -27.55
N ALA A 50 -14.43 9.11 -27.12
CA ALA A 50 -14.54 10.56 -27.32
C ALA A 50 -13.44 11.31 -26.55
N LEU A 51 -13.14 10.89 -25.31
CA LEU A 51 -12.05 11.46 -24.53
C LEU A 51 -10.69 11.03 -25.06
N TYR A 52 -10.53 9.74 -25.34
CA TYR A 52 -9.27 9.19 -25.84
C TYR A 52 -8.80 9.83 -27.14
N SER A 53 -9.74 10.14 -28.05
CA SER A 53 -9.42 10.80 -29.30
C SER A 53 -9.16 12.31 -29.17
N ASP A 54 -9.48 12.91 -28.05
CA ASP A 54 -9.16 14.30 -27.73
C ASP A 54 -7.77 14.35 -27.06
N PHE A 55 -6.75 14.61 -27.86
CA PHE A 55 -5.35 14.57 -27.43
C PHE A 55 -5.07 15.47 -26.22
N ALA A 56 -5.62 16.68 -26.20
CA ALA A 56 -5.40 17.63 -25.13
C ALA A 56 -5.96 17.14 -23.78
N ARG A 57 -7.04 16.39 -23.82
CA ARG A 57 -7.68 15.82 -22.62
C ARG A 57 -7.08 14.46 -22.24
N ALA A 58 -6.74 13.64 -23.21
CA ALA A 58 -6.22 12.29 -22.98
C ALA A 58 -4.79 12.30 -22.44
N ARG A 59 -3.92 13.17 -22.96
CA ARG A 59 -2.51 13.20 -22.63
C ARG A 59 -2.21 13.37 -21.12
N PRO A 60 -2.79 14.39 -20.43
CA PRO A 60 -2.54 14.53 -18.99
C PRO A 60 -3.06 13.33 -18.18
N ARG A 61 -4.14 12.71 -18.61
CA ARG A 61 -4.69 11.52 -17.96
C ARG A 61 -3.78 10.31 -18.12
N GLN A 62 -3.22 10.12 -19.32
CA GLN A 62 -2.24 9.06 -19.59
C GLN A 62 -0.97 9.26 -18.74
N ALA A 63 -0.50 10.51 -18.63
CA ALA A 63 0.67 10.85 -17.82
C ALA A 63 0.40 10.56 -16.32
N ARG A 64 -0.78 10.94 -15.83
CA ARG A 64 -1.16 10.67 -14.44
C ARG A 64 -1.30 9.18 -14.17
N LEU A 65 -1.85 8.42 -15.12
CA LEU A 65 -1.96 6.96 -14.99
C LEU A 65 -0.59 6.31 -14.81
N ARG A 66 0.39 6.71 -15.63
CA ARG A 66 1.78 6.23 -15.49
C ARG A 66 2.37 6.58 -14.12
N GLU A 67 2.11 7.80 -13.64
CA GLU A 67 2.55 8.24 -12.31
C GLU A 67 1.96 7.36 -11.20
N VAL A 68 0.66 7.13 -11.26
CA VAL A 68 -0.06 6.30 -10.28
C VAL A 68 0.49 4.88 -10.27
N GLU A 69 0.66 4.28 -11.44
CA GLU A 69 1.24 2.93 -11.57
C GLU A 69 2.67 2.89 -11.01
N GLY A 70 3.46 3.93 -11.28
CA GLY A 70 4.82 4.06 -10.77
C GLY A 70 4.90 4.20 -9.25
N LYS A 71 3.85 4.76 -8.63
CA LYS A 71 3.76 4.86 -7.17
C LYS A 71 3.28 3.56 -6.52
N LEU A 72 2.42 2.81 -7.21
CA LEU A 72 1.88 1.55 -6.69
C LEU A 72 2.95 0.46 -6.58
N ALA A 73 3.82 0.34 -7.56
CA ALA A 73 4.83 -0.72 -7.60
C ALA A 73 5.71 -0.77 -6.34
N PRO A 74 6.34 0.35 -5.89
CA PRO A 74 7.14 0.31 -4.67
C PRO A 74 6.32 0.09 -3.40
N LEU A 75 5.06 0.54 -3.37
CA LEU A 75 4.17 0.27 -2.23
C LEU A 75 3.91 -1.23 -2.08
N TYR A 76 3.60 -1.91 -3.16
CA TYR A 76 3.38 -3.35 -3.13
C TYR A 76 4.65 -4.14 -2.79
N ALA A 77 5.79 -3.70 -3.31
CA ALA A 77 7.08 -4.33 -2.96
C ALA A 77 7.36 -4.20 -1.46
N ARG A 78 7.12 -3.03 -0.89
CA ARG A 78 7.30 -2.80 0.54
C ARG A 78 6.30 -3.60 1.37
N TRP A 79 5.06 -3.67 0.92
CA TRP A 79 4.01 -4.47 1.57
C TRP A 79 4.43 -5.95 1.65
N GLU A 80 4.90 -6.52 0.56
CA GLU A 80 5.38 -7.90 0.52
C GLU A 80 6.54 -8.13 1.49
N ALA A 81 7.51 -7.22 1.52
CA ALA A 81 8.65 -7.30 2.43
C ALA A 81 8.22 -7.28 3.89
N LEU A 82 7.26 -6.40 4.22
CA LEU A 82 6.70 -6.32 5.57
C LEU A 82 5.93 -7.58 5.96
N GLN A 83 5.17 -8.16 5.04
CA GLN A 83 4.46 -9.41 5.31
C GLN A 83 5.42 -10.55 5.60
N GLU A 84 6.52 -10.66 4.85
CA GLU A 84 7.56 -11.65 5.11
C GLU A 84 8.21 -11.44 6.49
N GLU A 85 8.50 -10.19 6.83
CA GLU A 85 9.07 -9.85 8.13
C GLU A 85 8.12 -10.20 9.28
N LEU A 86 6.83 -9.87 9.14
CA LEU A 86 5.81 -10.22 10.12
C LEU A 86 5.67 -11.73 10.29
N GLU A 87 5.72 -12.50 9.22
CA GLU A 87 5.68 -13.96 9.28
C GLU A 87 6.85 -14.53 10.06
N LYS A 88 8.06 -13.98 9.88
CA LYS A 88 9.26 -14.42 10.61
C LYS A 88 9.18 -14.12 12.10
N LEU A 89 8.48 -13.05 12.48
CA LEU A 89 8.35 -12.61 13.87
C LEU A 89 7.14 -13.22 14.60
N ALA A 90 6.25 -13.83 13.86
CA ALA A 90 5.02 -14.43 14.41
C ALA A 90 5.28 -15.74 15.17
#